data_835dc5e7be89391f6d0d81befbf2f0db
#
_entry.id   835dc5e7be89391f6d0d81befbf2f0db
#
_cell.length_a   1.000
_cell.length_b   1.000
_cell.length_c   1.000
_cell.angle_alpha   90.00
_cell.angle_beta   90.00
_cell.angle_gamma   90.00
#
_symmetry.space_group_name_H-M   'P 1'
#
loop_
_entity.id
_entity.type
_entity.pdbx_description
1 polymer ?
#
loop_
_entity_poly.entity_id
_entity_poly.type
_entity_poly.pdbx_seq_one_letter_code
_entity_poly.pdbx_strand_id
1 'polypeptide(L)'
;MNIPETRYAMTADGVHIAYQVFGDGPVDILFVMGWVTHIEKMWTEPRFARFFTNLASFSRVMVFDKRGVGLSDRVSEDRLPSLEVRMDDARAVMDAVGSERAVVLGVSEGGPMAMLFAATYPERTIGLIVYGTSACWNNAPDYQWSVPSEDLSAEMKEWDERRDRLWGTKELASDYMAESFAPALAHDEPTLTWIADYMRNAASPGAVGALIEMNRSIDVRSALPAIHVPTLVMAREQTGQNRSGLRVNMMQSVVAR
;
A
#
# COMPACT_ATOMS: atom_id res chain seq x y z
N MET A 1 -24.47 2.64 -3.22
CA MET A 1 -23.83 1.56 -2.45
C MET A 1 -23.54 2.13 -1.06
N ASN A 2 -23.92 1.44 0.01
CA ASN A 2 -23.61 1.94 1.35
C ASN A 2 -22.14 1.69 1.67
N ILE A 3 -21.46 2.73 2.14
CA ILE A 3 -20.08 2.60 2.64
C ILE A 3 -20.12 1.69 3.88
N PRO A 4 -19.28 0.64 3.97
CA PRO A 4 -19.23 -0.19 5.17
C PRO A 4 -18.90 0.62 6.42
N GLU A 5 -19.38 0.15 7.57
CA GLU A 5 -19.11 0.76 8.86
C GLU A 5 -17.59 0.74 9.15
N THR A 6 -17.05 1.89 9.53
CA THR A 6 -15.66 2.00 10.00
C THR A 6 -15.62 1.67 11.50
N ARG A 7 -14.74 0.75 11.87
CA ARG A 7 -14.48 0.30 13.24
C ARG A 7 -13.00 0.49 13.57
N TYR A 8 -12.65 0.30 14.83
CA TYR A 8 -11.28 0.50 15.30
C TYR A 8 -10.75 -0.74 16.03
N ALA A 9 -9.60 -1.23 15.60
CA ALA A 9 -8.81 -2.23 16.31
C ALA A 9 -7.76 -1.52 17.15
N MET A 10 -7.57 -1.94 18.39
CA MET A 10 -6.53 -1.38 19.26
C MET A 10 -5.31 -2.29 19.24
N THR A 11 -4.16 -1.72 18.93
CA THR A 11 -2.88 -2.42 18.94
C THR A 11 -2.32 -2.56 20.37
N ALA A 12 -1.32 -3.40 20.55
CA ALA A 12 -0.71 -3.63 21.86
C ALA A 12 -0.04 -2.36 22.46
N ASP A 13 0.39 -1.43 21.60
CA ASP A 13 0.96 -0.14 21.97
C ASP A 13 -0.08 1.00 22.08
N GLY A 14 -1.38 0.66 21.99
CA GLY A 14 -2.49 1.58 22.25
C GLY A 14 -2.90 2.46 21.06
N VAL A 15 -2.48 2.13 19.85
CA VAL A 15 -2.87 2.85 18.63
C VAL A 15 -4.17 2.28 18.08
N HIS A 16 -5.12 3.15 17.68
CA HIS A 16 -6.35 2.75 17.04
C HIS A 16 -6.17 2.68 15.52
N ILE A 17 -6.42 1.50 14.97
CA ILE A 17 -6.35 1.23 13.53
C ILE A 17 -7.76 1.17 12.98
N ALA A 18 -8.11 2.13 12.12
CA ALA A 18 -9.39 2.17 11.44
C ALA A 18 -9.47 1.06 10.39
N TYR A 19 -10.56 0.29 10.41
CA TYR A 19 -10.77 -0.79 9.45
C TYR A 19 -12.24 -0.92 9.05
N GLN A 20 -12.47 -1.57 7.93
CA GLN A 20 -13.78 -1.97 7.44
C GLN A 20 -13.78 -3.46 7.09
N VAL A 21 -14.94 -4.09 7.26
CA VAL A 21 -15.16 -5.48 6.85
C VAL A 21 -16.38 -5.52 5.95
N PHE A 22 -16.28 -6.22 4.83
CA PHE A 22 -17.38 -6.38 3.89
C PHE A 22 -17.27 -7.70 3.14
N GLY A 23 -18.43 -8.18 2.65
CA GLY A 23 -18.56 -9.53 2.11
C GLY A 23 -18.74 -10.58 3.21
N ASP A 24 -19.27 -11.74 2.83
CA ASP A 24 -19.59 -12.87 3.71
C ASP A 24 -19.13 -14.22 3.12
N GLY A 25 -18.24 -14.16 2.12
CA GLY A 25 -17.68 -15.35 1.50
C GLY A 25 -16.82 -16.17 2.47
N PRO A 26 -16.52 -17.43 2.11
CA PRO A 26 -15.86 -18.40 3.00
C PRO A 26 -14.36 -18.15 3.21
N VAL A 27 -13.76 -17.23 2.50
CA VAL A 27 -12.33 -16.93 2.58
C VAL A 27 -12.14 -15.50 3.05
N ASP A 28 -11.33 -15.34 4.08
CA ASP A 28 -10.90 -14.04 4.56
C ASP A 28 -9.78 -13.49 3.69
N ILE A 29 -9.89 -12.22 3.30
CA ILE A 29 -8.83 -11.47 2.64
C ILE A 29 -8.43 -10.28 3.51
N LEU A 30 -7.18 -10.23 3.93
CA LEU A 30 -6.56 -9.05 4.52
C LEU A 30 -5.93 -8.21 3.42
N PHE A 31 -6.52 -7.07 3.11
CA PHE A 31 -6.06 -6.21 2.02
C PHE A 31 -5.16 -5.08 2.55
N VAL A 32 -3.87 -5.21 2.29
CA VAL A 32 -2.83 -4.26 2.69
C VAL A 32 -2.55 -3.32 1.52
N MET A 33 -3.18 -2.15 1.60
CA MET A 33 -3.02 -1.10 0.58
C MET A 33 -1.62 -0.46 0.64
N GLY A 34 -1.18 0.02 -0.52
CA GLY A 34 0.03 0.81 -0.62
C GLY A 34 -0.15 2.26 -0.17
N TRP A 35 0.98 2.91 0.07
CA TRP A 35 1.15 4.34 0.34
C TRP A 35 0.17 4.90 1.39
N VAL A 36 -0.50 6.03 1.08
CA VAL A 36 -1.50 6.63 1.96
C VAL A 36 -2.89 6.13 1.61
N THR A 37 -3.74 5.95 2.61
CA THR A 37 -5.09 5.45 2.45
C THR A 37 -6.11 6.30 3.20
N HIS A 38 -7.36 6.20 2.78
CA HIS A 38 -8.54 6.62 3.53
C HIS A 38 -9.69 5.72 3.12
N ILE A 39 -9.95 4.71 3.94
CA ILE A 39 -10.83 3.58 3.61
C ILE A 39 -12.26 4.01 3.22
N GLU A 40 -12.83 5.05 3.81
CA GLU A 40 -14.15 5.55 3.43
C GLU A 40 -14.14 6.27 2.07
N LYS A 41 -13.09 7.08 1.80
CA LYS A 41 -12.97 7.80 0.54
C LYS A 41 -12.82 6.87 -0.66
N MET A 42 -12.22 5.70 -0.50
CA MET A 42 -12.07 4.73 -1.58
C MET A 42 -13.42 4.30 -2.16
N TRP A 43 -14.46 4.21 -1.34
CA TRP A 43 -15.81 3.87 -1.80
C TRP A 43 -16.48 4.96 -2.64
N THR A 44 -16.01 6.20 -2.58
CA THR A 44 -16.55 7.30 -3.39
C THR A 44 -15.99 7.31 -4.83
N GLU A 45 -15.01 6.47 -5.14
CA GLU A 45 -14.49 6.26 -6.48
C GLU A 45 -15.10 4.98 -7.07
N PRO A 46 -15.85 5.07 -8.18
CA PRO A 46 -16.61 3.93 -8.71
C PRO A 46 -15.77 2.71 -9.06
N ARG A 47 -14.51 2.88 -9.47
CA ARG A 47 -13.61 1.78 -9.81
C ARG A 47 -13.16 1.01 -8.56
N PHE A 48 -12.83 1.72 -7.47
CA PHE A 48 -12.53 1.10 -6.19
C PHE A 48 -13.77 0.42 -5.60
N ALA A 49 -14.92 1.08 -5.60
CA ALA A 49 -16.16 0.49 -5.12
C ALA A 49 -16.51 -0.80 -5.86
N ARG A 50 -16.36 -0.82 -7.20
CA ARG A 50 -16.56 -2.03 -8.01
C ARG A 50 -15.55 -3.12 -7.69
N PHE A 51 -14.26 -2.77 -7.52
CA PHE A 51 -13.23 -3.72 -7.15
C PHE A 51 -13.54 -4.38 -5.80
N PHE A 52 -13.90 -3.60 -4.78
CA PHE A 52 -14.26 -4.13 -3.47
C PHE A 52 -15.53 -4.98 -3.51
N THR A 53 -16.54 -4.56 -4.27
CA THR A 53 -17.77 -5.34 -4.46
C THR A 53 -17.48 -6.69 -5.12
N ASN A 54 -16.60 -6.72 -6.10
CA ASN A 54 -16.19 -7.96 -6.77
C ASN A 54 -15.43 -8.88 -5.80
N LEU A 55 -14.51 -8.36 -4.98
CA LEU A 55 -13.86 -9.15 -3.93
C LEU A 55 -14.87 -9.69 -2.92
N ALA A 56 -15.81 -8.85 -2.47
CA ALA A 56 -16.84 -9.21 -1.51
C ALA A 56 -17.79 -10.29 -2.02
N SER A 57 -17.91 -10.49 -3.33
CA SER A 57 -18.81 -11.49 -3.91
C SER A 57 -18.39 -12.94 -3.63
N PHE A 58 -17.13 -13.18 -3.24
CA PHE A 58 -16.61 -14.53 -2.97
C PHE A 58 -15.76 -14.61 -1.68
N SER A 59 -15.55 -13.50 -0.98
CA SER A 59 -14.70 -13.43 0.21
C SER A 59 -15.24 -12.47 1.26
N ARG A 60 -14.73 -12.57 2.49
CA ARG A 60 -14.88 -11.56 3.54
C ARG A 60 -13.59 -10.73 3.56
N VAL A 61 -13.70 -9.45 3.18
CA VAL A 61 -12.56 -8.56 2.99
C VAL A 61 -12.38 -7.66 4.21
N MET A 62 -11.17 -7.60 4.72
CA MET A 62 -10.71 -6.65 5.73
C MET A 62 -9.79 -5.64 5.06
N VAL A 63 -10.15 -4.35 5.09
CA VAL A 63 -9.31 -3.23 4.64
C VAL A 63 -9.09 -2.28 5.81
N PHE A 64 -7.93 -1.65 5.88
CA PHE A 64 -7.59 -0.77 6.98
C PHE A 64 -6.70 0.39 6.54
N ASP A 65 -6.79 1.50 7.27
CA ASP A 65 -5.84 2.58 7.17
C ASP A 65 -4.64 2.25 8.08
N LYS A 66 -3.44 2.28 7.53
CA LYS A 66 -2.24 2.10 8.35
C LYS A 66 -2.11 3.24 9.36
N ARG A 67 -1.44 3.01 10.49
CA ARG A 67 -1.16 4.07 11.48
C ARG A 67 -0.53 5.29 10.80
N GLY A 68 -0.94 6.47 11.21
CA GLY A 68 -0.49 7.75 10.67
C GLY A 68 -1.25 8.26 9.45
N VAL A 69 -2.13 7.45 8.83
CA VAL A 69 -2.90 7.86 7.64
C VAL A 69 -4.39 7.61 7.83
N GLY A 70 -5.19 8.25 6.96
CA GLY A 70 -6.64 8.08 6.89
C GLY A 70 -7.33 8.36 8.22
N LEU A 71 -8.11 7.40 8.68
CA LEU A 71 -8.90 7.44 9.91
C LEU A 71 -8.19 6.81 11.12
N SER A 72 -7.03 6.18 10.93
CA SER A 72 -6.22 5.65 12.03
C SER A 72 -5.54 6.76 12.82
N ASP A 73 -5.16 6.46 14.06
CA ASP A 73 -4.47 7.40 14.92
C ASP A 73 -3.23 7.97 14.25
N ARG A 74 -3.03 9.28 14.42
CA ARG A 74 -1.80 9.96 13.97
C ARG A 74 -0.63 9.54 14.85
N VAL A 75 0.50 9.33 14.22
CA VAL A 75 1.77 9.08 14.90
C VAL A 75 2.73 10.23 14.65
N SER A 76 3.66 10.43 15.56
CA SER A 76 4.67 11.48 15.39
C SER A 76 5.54 11.18 14.18
N GLU A 77 5.80 12.19 13.34
CA GLU A 77 6.57 12.06 12.10
C GLU A 77 8.01 11.60 12.34
N ASP A 78 8.58 11.96 13.52
CA ASP A 78 9.91 11.56 13.96
C ASP A 78 9.96 10.16 14.61
N ARG A 79 8.82 9.49 14.75
CA ARG A 79 8.65 8.18 15.39
C ARG A 79 7.82 7.23 14.57
N LEU A 80 7.93 7.30 13.24
CA LEU A 80 7.26 6.30 12.41
C LEU A 80 7.78 4.91 12.77
N PRO A 81 6.90 3.99 13.10
CA PRO A 81 7.28 2.66 13.51
C PRO A 81 7.87 1.87 12.34
N SER A 82 8.75 0.95 12.67
CA SER A 82 9.31 0.01 11.68
C SER A 82 8.22 -0.80 10.97
N LEU A 83 8.58 -1.43 9.87
CA LEU A 83 7.66 -2.27 9.11
C LEU A 83 7.08 -3.42 9.95
N GLU A 84 7.88 -3.95 10.90
CA GLU A 84 7.46 -5.02 11.81
C GLU A 84 6.33 -4.56 12.74
N VAL A 85 6.43 -3.36 13.30
CA VAL A 85 5.35 -2.79 14.14
C VAL A 85 4.10 -2.55 13.32
N ARG A 86 4.24 -2.05 12.09
CA ARG A 86 3.11 -1.83 11.19
C ARG A 86 2.47 -3.15 10.70
N MET A 87 3.23 -4.20 10.61
CA MET A 87 2.72 -5.56 10.35
C MET A 87 1.82 -6.03 11.50
N ASP A 88 2.16 -5.70 12.75
CA ASP A 88 1.33 -6.01 13.92
C ASP A 88 0.00 -5.24 13.93
N ASP A 89 -0.09 -4.08 13.26
CA ASP A 89 -1.37 -3.40 13.03
C ASP A 89 -2.33 -4.27 12.21
N ALA A 90 -1.80 -4.90 11.16
CA ALA A 90 -2.56 -5.83 10.33
C ALA A 90 -3.06 -7.04 11.14
N ARG A 91 -2.23 -7.57 12.05
CA ARG A 91 -2.61 -8.64 12.97
C ARG A 91 -3.71 -8.20 13.94
N ALA A 92 -3.60 -6.99 14.50
CA ALA A 92 -4.62 -6.44 15.40
C ALA A 92 -6.00 -6.30 14.70
N VAL A 93 -6.02 -5.95 13.41
CA VAL A 93 -7.26 -5.93 12.62
C VAL A 93 -7.84 -7.32 12.46
N MET A 94 -7.03 -8.33 12.12
CA MET A 94 -7.50 -9.72 12.01
C MET A 94 -8.08 -10.22 13.35
N ASP A 95 -7.41 -9.92 14.46
CA ASP A 95 -7.85 -10.32 15.80
C ASP A 95 -9.19 -9.64 16.17
N ALA A 96 -9.35 -8.35 15.88
CA ALA A 96 -10.60 -7.61 16.12
C ALA A 96 -11.77 -8.14 15.29
N VAL A 97 -11.52 -8.70 14.11
CA VAL A 97 -12.54 -9.30 13.22
C VAL A 97 -12.81 -10.77 13.56
N GLY A 98 -11.98 -11.39 14.41
CA GLY A 98 -12.04 -12.83 14.70
C GLY A 98 -11.59 -13.67 13.49
N SER A 99 -10.68 -13.15 12.66
CA SER A 99 -10.10 -13.88 11.53
C SER A 99 -8.89 -14.68 11.99
N GLU A 100 -9.00 -15.99 12.01
CA GLU A 100 -7.89 -16.87 12.38
C GLU A 100 -6.82 -16.93 11.29
N ARG A 101 -7.25 -16.98 10.02
CA ARG A 101 -6.37 -17.08 8.85
C ARG A 101 -6.94 -16.32 7.66
N ALA A 102 -6.09 -15.66 6.90
CA ALA A 102 -6.50 -14.91 5.71
C ALA A 102 -5.56 -15.11 4.53
N VAL A 103 -6.06 -14.88 3.33
CA VAL A 103 -5.21 -14.55 2.18
C VAL A 103 -4.74 -13.11 2.39
N VAL A 104 -3.43 -12.89 2.40
CA VAL A 104 -2.86 -11.54 2.55
C VAL A 104 -2.58 -10.97 1.17
N LEU A 105 -3.30 -9.89 0.82
CA LEU A 105 -3.17 -9.20 -0.46
C LEU A 105 -2.44 -7.88 -0.25
N GLY A 106 -1.19 -7.79 -0.71
CA GLY A 106 -0.36 -6.60 -0.62
C GLY A 106 -0.23 -5.89 -1.96
N VAL A 107 -0.50 -4.59 -1.98
CA VAL A 107 -0.40 -3.75 -3.18
C VAL A 107 0.65 -2.66 -2.98
N SER A 108 1.53 -2.45 -3.98
CA SER A 108 2.55 -1.39 -3.95
C SER A 108 3.36 -1.45 -2.64
N GLU A 109 3.46 -0.37 -1.87
CA GLU A 109 4.16 -0.31 -0.57
C GLU A 109 3.56 -1.24 0.49
N GLY A 110 2.31 -1.67 0.35
CA GLY A 110 1.72 -2.72 1.19
C GLY A 110 2.29 -4.12 0.93
N GLY A 111 2.97 -4.32 -0.20
CA GLY A 111 3.57 -5.61 -0.57
C GLY A 111 4.65 -6.10 0.38
N PRO A 112 5.69 -5.32 0.72
CA PRO A 112 6.70 -5.70 1.71
C PRO A 112 6.10 -6.07 3.07
N MET A 113 5.08 -5.32 3.52
CA MET A 113 4.37 -5.65 4.75
C MET A 113 3.63 -6.98 4.66
N ALA A 114 2.97 -7.26 3.52
CA ALA A 114 2.31 -8.53 3.28
C ALA A 114 3.30 -9.71 3.21
N MET A 115 4.46 -9.51 2.56
CA MET A 115 5.54 -10.50 2.51
C MET A 115 6.09 -10.81 3.90
N LEU A 116 6.37 -9.75 4.69
CA LEU A 116 6.86 -9.90 6.05
C LEU A 116 5.83 -10.60 6.94
N PHE A 117 4.54 -10.26 6.80
CA PHE A 117 3.45 -10.90 7.52
C PHE A 117 3.39 -12.40 7.20
N ALA A 118 3.42 -12.78 5.91
CA ALA A 118 3.36 -14.17 5.49
C ALA A 118 4.58 -14.98 5.94
N ALA A 119 5.76 -14.36 6.02
CA ALA A 119 6.98 -14.98 6.53
C ALA A 119 6.96 -15.17 8.05
N THR A 120 6.38 -14.19 8.77
CA THR A 120 6.39 -14.16 10.25
C THR A 120 5.22 -14.95 10.85
N TYR A 121 4.05 -14.95 10.20
CA TYR A 121 2.81 -15.57 10.65
C TYR A 121 2.26 -16.58 9.61
N PRO A 122 3.03 -17.61 9.24
CA PRO A 122 2.57 -18.60 8.25
C PRO A 122 1.30 -19.33 8.70
N GLU A 123 1.10 -19.52 10.01
CA GLU A 123 -0.11 -20.13 10.58
C GLU A 123 -1.36 -19.22 10.44
N ARG A 124 -1.17 -17.90 10.31
CA ARG A 124 -2.24 -16.91 10.09
C ARG A 124 -2.48 -16.64 8.60
N THR A 125 -1.66 -17.20 7.71
CA THR A 125 -1.69 -16.91 6.27
C THR A 125 -2.14 -18.14 5.49
N ILE A 126 -3.23 -18.00 4.72
CA ILE A 126 -3.72 -19.04 3.78
C ILE A 126 -2.89 -19.00 2.49
N GLY A 127 -2.58 -17.80 2.03
CA GLY A 127 -1.80 -17.53 0.82
C GLY A 127 -1.43 -16.06 0.75
N LEU A 128 -0.45 -15.75 -0.08
CA LEU A 128 0.04 -14.39 -0.32
C LEU A 128 -0.27 -13.97 -1.76
N ILE A 129 -0.84 -12.79 -1.92
CA ILE A 129 -1.00 -12.14 -3.23
C ILE A 129 -0.26 -10.81 -3.18
N VAL A 130 0.64 -10.56 -4.13
CA VAL A 130 1.34 -9.27 -4.24
C VAL A 130 1.14 -8.68 -5.63
N TYR A 131 0.82 -7.39 -5.67
CA TYR A 131 0.56 -6.68 -6.91
C TYR A 131 1.35 -5.37 -7.00
N GLY A 132 2.13 -5.22 -8.07
CA GLY A 132 2.84 -3.99 -8.37
C GLY A 132 3.77 -3.54 -7.24
N THR A 133 4.59 -4.44 -6.71
CA THR A 133 5.43 -4.22 -5.52
C THR A 133 6.83 -4.77 -5.69
N SER A 134 7.71 -4.45 -4.75
CA SER A 134 9.09 -4.96 -4.65
C SER A 134 9.41 -5.35 -3.20
N ALA A 135 10.33 -6.29 -3.03
CA ALA A 135 10.82 -6.68 -1.70
C ALA A 135 11.89 -5.71 -1.14
N CYS A 136 12.45 -4.85 -1.99
CA CYS A 136 13.49 -3.89 -1.62
C CYS A 136 13.18 -2.55 -2.29
N TRP A 137 13.15 -1.50 -1.49
CA TRP A 137 12.85 -0.12 -1.93
C TRP A 137 14.06 0.80 -1.77
N ASN A 138 15.12 0.32 -1.13
CA ASN A 138 16.36 1.05 -1.05
C ASN A 138 17.26 0.76 -2.26
N ASN A 139 18.29 1.58 -2.42
CA ASN A 139 19.33 1.35 -3.43
C ASN A 139 20.36 0.36 -2.88
N ALA A 140 20.11 -0.94 -3.09
CA ALA A 140 21.03 -2.00 -2.68
C ALA A 140 21.93 -2.41 -3.84
N PRO A 141 23.27 -2.31 -3.72
CA PRO A 141 24.21 -2.62 -4.79
C PRO A 141 24.13 -4.08 -5.27
N ASP A 142 23.69 -4.98 -4.40
CA ASP A 142 23.48 -6.40 -4.68
C ASP A 142 22.11 -6.72 -5.28
N TYR A 143 21.32 -5.69 -5.58
CA TYR A 143 19.95 -5.83 -6.10
C TYR A 143 19.87 -5.28 -7.53
N GLN A 144 19.93 -6.17 -8.51
CA GLN A 144 20.01 -5.82 -9.95
C GLN A 144 18.85 -4.97 -10.49
N TRP A 145 17.78 -4.83 -9.72
CA TRP A 145 16.61 -4.01 -10.07
C TRP A 145 16.59 -2.68 -9.32
N SER A 146 17.61 -2.40 -8.49
CA SER A 146 17.72 -1.09 -7.87
C SER A 146 18.05 -0.02 -8.91
N VAL A 147 17.49 1.17 -8.71
CA VAL A 147 17.81 2.34 -9.53
C VAL A 147 19.20 2.88 -9.12
N PRO A 148 20.07 3.33 -10.05
CA PRO A 148 21.34 3.96 -9.69
C PRO A 148 21.14 5.13 -8.70
N SER A 149 22.02 5.23 -7.69
CA SER A 149 21.83 6.14 -6.55
C SER A 149 21.84 7.62 -6.92
N GLU A 150 22.62 8.03 -7.92
CA GLU A 150 22.74 9.45 -8.30
C GLU A 150 21.46 9.95 -8.98
N ASP A 151 20.92 9.20 -9.93
CA ASP A 151 19.67 9.54 -10.62
C ASP A 151 18.49 9.52 -9.63
N LEU A 152 18.43 8.49 -8.78
CA LEU A 152 17.38 8.35 -7.79
C LEU A 152 17.35 9.53 -6.80
N SER A 153 18.51 9.99 -6.35
CA SER A 153 18.59 11.08 -5.35
C SER A 153 18.09 12.42 -5.91
N ALA A 154 18.39 12.73 -7.18
CA ALA A 154 17.92 13.94 -7.83
C ALA A 154 16.39 13.92 -8.06
N GLU A 155 15.87 12.80 -8.60
CA GLU A 155 14.45 12.62 -8.85
C GLU A 155 13.63 12.64 -7.54
N MET A 156 14.17 12.03 -6.49
CA MET A 156 13.51 12.01 -5.18
C MET A 156 13.44 13.40 -4.57
N LYS A 157 14.49 14.21 -4.70
CA LYS A 157 14.48 15.59 -4.22
C LYS A 157 13.47 16.44 -4.98
N GLU A 158 13.42 16.32 -6.29
CA GLU A 158 12.41 17.02 -7.10
C GLU A 158 11.00 16.61 -6.72
N TRP A 159 10.77 15.32 -6.51
CA TRP A 159 9.49 14.79 -6.03
C TRP A 159 9.12 15.34 -4.65
N ASP A 160 10.05 15.37 -3.69
CA ASP A 160 9.81 15.90 -2.34
C ASP A 160 9.44 17.40 -2.39
N GLU A 161 10.16 18.21 -3.18
CA GLU A 161 9.86 19.63 -3.37
C GLU A 161 8.47 19.85 -4.03
N ARG A 162 8.12 19.04 -5.02
CA ARG A 162 6.81 19.09 -5.68
C ARG A 162 5.70 18.66 -4.74
N ARG A 163 5.88 17.57 -4.00
CA ARG A 163 4.93 17.09 -3.00
C ARG A 163 4.64 18.18 -1.98
N ASP A 164 5.65 18.78 -1.38
CA ASP A 164 5.49 19.76 -0.32
C ASP A 164 4.71 21.00 -0.80
N ARG A 165 4.90 21.40 -2.04
CA ARG A 165 4.22 22.53 -2.64
C ARG A 165 2.83 22.22 -3.18
N LEU A 166 2.62 21.02 -3.74
CA LEU A 166 1.46 20.70 -4.59
C LEU A 166 0.58 19.60 -3.98
N TRP A 167 0.82 19.16 -2.74
CA TRP A 167 0.03 18.09 -2.13
C TRP A 167 -1.47 18.39 -2.17
N GLY A 168 -2.24 17.43 -2.69
CA GLY A 168 -3.69 17.56 -2.79
C GLY A 168 -4.19 18.54 -3.85
N THR A 169 -3.36 18.90 -4.82
CA THR A 169 -3.75 19.65 -6.03
C THR A 169 -4.00 18.71 -7.21
N LYS A 170 -4.76 19.16 -8.20
CA LYS A 170 -4.97 18.42 -9.46
C LYS A 170 -3.68 18.28 -10.27
N GLU A 171 -2.76 19.24 -10.15
CA GLU A 171 -1.46 19.20 -10.81
C GLU A 171 -0.67 17.99 -10.35
N LEU A 172 -0.48 17.80 -9.04
CA LEU A 172 0.22 16.63 -8.51
C LEU A 172 -0.56 15.34 -8.76
N ALA A 173 -1.90 15.37 -8.71
CA ALA A 173 -2.73 14.24 -9.05
C ALA A 173 -2.54 13.79 -10.51
N SER A 174 -2.41 14.72 -11.45
CA SER A 174 -2.13 14.44 -12.86
C SER A 174 -0.76 13.77 -13.05
N ASP A 175 0.28 14.36 -12.46
CA ASP A 175 1.64 13.79 -12.52
C ASP A 175 1.69 12.36 -11.97
N TYR A 176 1.07 12.17 -10.79
CA TYR A 176 1.01 10.87 -10.12
C TYR A 176 0.29 9.81 -10.98
N MET A 177 -0.83 10.19 -11.61
CA MET A 177 -1.57 9.29 -12.50
C MET A 177 -0.85 9.02 -13.80
N ALA A 178 -0.25 10.06 -14.41
CA ALA A 178 0.47 9.94 -15.68
C ALA A 178 1.72 9.05 -15.53
N GLU A 179 2.45 9.22 -14.46
CA GLU A 179 3.72 8.52 -14.26
C GLU A 179 3.55 7.12 -13.70
N SER A 180 2.62 6.92 -12.77
CA SER A 180 2.66 5.73 -11.93
C SER A 180 1.48 4.77 -12.10
N PHE A 181 0.26 5.24 -12.36
CA PHE A 181 -0.92 4.38 -12.21
C PHE A 181 -1.76 4.18 -13.47
N ALA A 182 -2.23 5.25 -14.08
CA ALA A 182 -3.15 5.17 -15.20
C ALA A 182 -2.97 6.36 -16.16
N PRO A 183 -1.98 6.34 -17.06
CA PRO A 183 -1.71 7.44 -17.97
C PRO A 183 -2.95 7.92 -18.74
N ALA A 184 -3.85 7.02 -19.07
CA ALA A 184 -5.12 7.35 -19.74
C ALA A 184 -6.05 8.25 -18.90
N LEU A 185 -5.83 8.36 -17.60
CA LEU A 185 -6.63 9.17 -16.68
C LEU A 185 -5.91 10.44 -16.22
N ALA A 186 -4.71 10.68 -16.70
CA ALA A 186 -3.91 11.86 -16.30
C ALA A 186 -4.55 13.21 -16.63
N HIS A 187 -5.57 13.24 -17.49
CA HIS A 187 -6.32 14.44 -17.89
C HIS A 187 -7.83 14.30 -17.64
N ASP A 188 -8.25 13.25 -16.90
CA ASP A 188 -9.66 13.07 -16.55
C ASP A 188 -10.03 13.91 -15.32
N GLU A 189 -10.67 15.05 -15.55
CA GLU A 189 -11.00 16.04 -14.53
C GLU A 189 -11.74 15.47 -13.30
N PRO A 190 -12.76 14.60 -13.43
CA PRO A 190 -13.38 13.95 -12.27
C PRO A 190 -12.39 13.12 -11.45
N THR A 191 -11.55 12.34 -12.11
CA THR A 191 -10.52 11.52 -11.46
C THR A 191 -9.49 12.35 -10.74
N LEU A 192 -8.99 13.42 -11.38
CA LEU A 192 -8.02 14.34 -10.78
C LEU A 192 -8.59 15.07 -9.56
N THR A 193 -9.84 15.48 -9.64
CA THR A 193 -10.54 16.10 -8.50
C THR A 193 -10.66 15.14 -7.33
N TRP A 194 -11.03 13.90 -7.60
CA TRP A 194 -11.16 12.86 -6.59
C TRP A 194 -9.80 12.52 -5.96
N ILE A 195 -8.74 12.34 -6.76
CA ILE A 195 -7.40 12.04 -6.25
C ILE A 195 -6.88 13.17 -5.37
N ALA A 196 -7.01 14.43 -5.81
CA ALA A 196 -6.60 15.59 -5.03
C ALA A 196 -7.32 15.66 -3.67
N ASP A 197 -8.62 15.36 -3.64
CA ASP A 197 -9.39 15.28 -2.40
C ASP A 197 -8.98 14.08 -1.55
N TYR A 198 -8.79 12.91 -2.14
CA TYR A 198 -8.30 11.71 -1.49
C TYR A 198 -6.96 11.95 -0.79
N MET A 199 -5.99 12.54 -1.47
CA MET A 199 -4.67 12.85 -0.93
C MET A 199 -4.77 13.73 0.34
N ARG A 200 -5.59 14.80 0.31
CA ARG A 200 -5.77 15.70 1.47
C ARG A 200 -6.43 15.00 2.66
N ASN A 201 -7.35 14.09 2.41
CA ASN A 201 -8.03 13.34 3.48
C ASN A 201 -7.14 12.22 4.03
N ALA A 202 -6.28 11.63 3.20
CA ALA A 202 -5.45 10.49 3.59
C ALA A 202 -4.28 10.90 4.52
N ALA A 203 -3.59 12.01 4.22
CA ALA A 203 -2.45 12.45 5.03
C ALA A 203 -2.08 13.92 4.76
N SER A 204 -1.35 14.54 5.68
CA SER A 204 -0.68 15.83 5.49
C SER A 204 0.60 15.67 4.64
N PRO A 205 1.12 16.73 4.00
CA PRO A 205 2.40 16.68 3.28
C PRO A 205 3.55 16.16 4.14
N GLY A 206 3.67 16.62 5.39
CA GLY A 206 4.72 16.18 6.32
C GLY A 206 4.60 14.70 6.66
N ALA A 207 3.39 14.21 6.97
CA ALA A 207 3.16 12.80 7.24
C ALA A 207 3.53 11.92 6.03
N VAL A 208 3.21 12.36 4.82
CA VAL A 208 3.60 11.65 3.60
C VAL A 208 5.11 11.66 3.41
N GLY A 209 5.79 12.80 3.65
CA GLY A 209 7.24 12.89 3.59
C GLY A 209 7.93 11.89 4.51
N ALA A 210 7.47 11.83 5.76
CA ALA A 210 7.99 10.90 6.75
C ALA A 210 7.75 9.42 6.36
N LEU A 211 6.56 9.10 5.81
CA LEU A 211 6.26 7.76 5.30
C LEU A 211 7.15 7.37 4.11
N ILE A 212 7.41 8.29 3.20
CA ILE A 212 8.30 8.04 2.06
C ILE A 212 9.72 7.77 2.55
N GLU A 213 10.22 8.57 3.49
CA GLU A 213 11.56 8.37 4.05
C GLU A 213 11.70 7.01 4.74
N MET A 214 10.69 6.63 5.52
CA MET A 214 10.66 5.30 6.11
C MET A 214 10.63 4.19 5.04
N ASN A 215 9.82 4.36 3.99
CA ASN A 215 9.70 3.36 2.92
C ASN A 215 11.01 3.19 2.15
N ARG A 216 11.84 4.21 2.04
CA ARG A 216 13.18 4.15 1.42
C ARG A 216 14.11 3.16 2.11
N SER A 217 13.87 2.85 3.38
CA SER A 217 14.66 1.88 4.15
C SER A 217 14.15 0.44 4.05
N ILE A 218 13.02 0.20 3.38
CA ILE A 218 12.41 -1.13 3.30
C ILE A 218 13.28 -2.10 2.48
N ASP A 219 13.67 -3.20 3.14
CA ASP A 219 14.29 -4.36 2.52
C ASP A 219 13.86 -5.63 3.27
N VAL A 220 12.95 -6.37 2.66
CA VAL A 220 12.43 -7.63 3.21
C VAL A 220 12.96 -8.88 2.49
N ARG A 221 14.02 -8.74 1.67
CA ARG A 221 14.59 -9.85 0.90
C ARG A 221 15.02 -11.01 1.79
N SER A 222 15.54 -10.72 2.97
CA SER A 222 15.95 -11.73 3.95
C SER A 222 14.79 -12.56 4.48
N ALA A 223 13.56 -12.04 4.46
CA ALA A 223 12.37 -12.74 4.91
C ALA A 223 11.75 -13.64 3.82
N LEU A 224 12.03 -13.41 2.54
CA LEU A 224 11.43 -14.16 1.44
C LEU A 224 11.61 -15.68 1.53
N PRO A 225 12.80 -16.22 1.96
CA PRO A 225 12.99 -17.64 2.11
C PRO A 225 12.06 -18.33 3.12
N ALA A 226 11.50 -17.56 4.06
CA ALA A 226 10.57 -18.06 5.07
C ALA A 226 9.10 -18.10 4.61
N ILE A 227 8.80 -17.58 3.41
CA ILE A 227 7.44 -17.64 2.85
C ILE A 227 7.22 -19.01 2.23
N HIS A 228 6.43 -19.84 2.91
CA HIS A 228 6.10 -21.21 2.47
C HIS A 228 4.63 -21.37 2.01
N VAL A 229 3.84 -20.31 2.10
CA VAL A 229 2.43 -20.31 1.68
C VAL A 229 2.32 -20.16 0.15
N PRO A 230 1.23 -20.66 -0.47
CA PRO A 230 0.96 -20.41 -1.88
C PRO A 230 1.02 -18.92 -2.18
N THR A 231 1.80 -18.54 -3.19
CA THR A 231 2.05 -17.12 -3.50
C THR A 231 1.71 -16.82 -4.95
N LEU A 232 0.89 -15.79 -5.15
CA LEU A 232 0.56 -15.22 -6.46
C LEU A 232 1.23 -13.84 -6.60
N VAL A 233 2.05 -13.70 -7.62
CA VAL A 233 2.70 -12.42 -7.96
C VAL A 233 2.07 -11.85 -9.23
N MET A 234 1.59 -10.62 -9.16
CA MET A 234 0.89 -9.97 -10.27
C MET A 234 1.56 -8.65 -10.66
N ALA A 235 1.67 -8.41 -11.96
CA ALA A 235 2.12 -7.15 -12.56
C ALA A 235 1.15 -6.67 -13.63
N ARG A 236 1.24 -5.37 -13.85
CA ARG A 236 0.76 -4.80 -15.09
C ARG A 236 1.89 -4.82 -16.12
N GLU A 237 1.62 -5.33 -17.31
CA GLU A 237 2.52 -5.15 -18.43
C GLU A 237 2.57 -3.66 -18.79
N GLN A 238 3.75 -3.05 -18.67
CA GLN A 238 3.94 -1.66 -19.08
C GLN A 238 4.32 -1.61 -20.54
N THR A 239 3.44 -1.04 -21.35
CA THR A 239 3.76 -0.60 -22.71
C THR A 239 4.11 0.89 -22.67
N GLY A 240 5.41 1.21 -22.52
CA GLY A 240 5.89 2.59 -22.57
C GLY A 240 7.08 2.89 -21.64
N GLN A 241 7.92 3.84 -22.02
CA GLN A 241 8.98 4.36 -21.17
C GLN A 241 8.37 5.40 -20.20
N ASN A 242 8.45 5.17 -18.89
CA ASN A 242 8.25 6.23 -17.92
C ASN A 242 9.42 7.20 -17.95
N ARG A 243 9.15 8.53 -17.83
CA ARG A 243 10.17 9.58 -17.78
C ARG A 243 11.17 9.38 -16.63
N SER A 244 10.76 8.74 -15.54
CA SER A 244 11.56 8.54 -14.34
C SER A 244 12.58 7.40 -14.43
N GLY A 245 12.68 6.68 -15.53
CA GLY A 245 13.58 5.50 -15.58
C GLY A 245 13.25 4.40 -14.54
N LEU A 246 12.37 4.69 -13.59
CA LEU A 246 11.77 3.74 -12.67
C LEU A 246 10.94 2.75 -13.49
N ARG A 247 11.66 1.94 -14.27
CA ARG A 247 11.06 0.72 -14.80
C ARG A 247 10.55 -0.02 -13.61
N VAL A 248 9.25 -0.25 -13.58
CA VAL A 248 8.61 -1.16 -12.63
C VAL A 248 9.13 -2.58 -12.93
N ASN A 249 10.41 -2.78 -12.75
CA ASN A 249 11.04 -4.08 -12.59
C ASN A 249 10.71 -4.66 -11.20
N MET A 250 9.71 -4.06 -10.52
CA MET A 250 9.30 -4.41 -9.16
C MET A 250 8.89 -5.88 -9.01
N MET A 251 8.64 -6.58 -10.10
CA MET A 251 8.15 -7.95 -10.02
C MET A 251 9.19 -9.03 -10.19
N GLN A 252 10.27 -8.75 -10.89
CA GLN A 252 11.26 -9.79 -11.17
C GLN A 252 11.95 -10.28 -9.89
N SER A 253 11.96 -9.45 -8.84
CA SER A 253 12.59 -9.80 -7.56
C SER A 253 11.82 -10.84 -6.74
N VAL A 254 10.52 -10.99 -6.95
CA VAL A 254 9.68 -11.97 -6.23
C VAL A 254 9.54 -13.28 -7.02
N VAL A 255 9.72 -13.23 -8.35
CA VAL A 255 9.54 -14.38 -9.26
C VAL A 255 10.83 -15.17 -9.48
N ALA A 256 12.01 -14.62 -9.12
CA ALA A 256 13.30 -15.27 -9.38
C ALA A 256 13.62 -16.44 -8.44
N ARG A 257 12.64 -17.33 -8.19
CA ARG A 257 12.82 -18.64 -7.57
C ARG A 257 12.02 -19.72 -8.26
#